data_709cbc52f701d71e37af0eb2d6ca7129
#
_entry.id   709cbc52f701d71e37af0eb2d6ca7129
#
_cell.length_a   1.000
_cell.length_b   1.000
_cell.length_c   1.000
_cell.angle_alpha   90.00
_cell.angle_beta   90.00
_cell.angle_gamma   90.00
#
_symmetry.space_group_name_H-M   'P 1'
#
loop_
_entity.id
_entity.type
_entity.pdbx_description
1 polymer ?
#
loop_
_entity_poly.entity_id
_entity_poly.type
_entity_poly.pdbx_seq_one_letter_code
_entity_poly.pdbx_strand_id
1 'polypeptide(L)'
;PLNSEVEQLSDYLKSARDAGVDAVIVADIGVLMEAKRVIPEVDIHISTQTGIVNYLTANELYKMGAKRVVLARELPLEDIRRIRDKTPPELEIEAFVHGAMCMSFSGRCLLSNYMIGRDANRGECAQPCRWGYHLVEEKRPGQYFPIYEDEKGSYILNAKDMCMIEHLDKVIDAGVTSLKIEGRAKSFYYVAVITNAYRQAVDLYRKDPQHFVLPSWLEEETRKVSHRQYSTGFYFGRPEQGQYYENAGYVRQWDVVAVVDKTEGDTLYCTQRNKFSLGETVEIICPHSTVEDRPLSYTVTSITDEQGNPRESANNAMMKLTMPAKGLVLEAGSIIRRAAEQ
;
A
#
# COMPACT_ATOMS: atom_id res chain seq x y z
N PRO A 1 -17.18 -14.82 7.63
CA PRO A 1 -17.90 -14.47 8.86
C PRO A 1 -18.14 -15.69 9.73
N LEU A 2 -18.38 -15.47 11.04
CA LEU A 2 -18.87 -16.49 11.95
C LEU A 2 -20.40 -16.61 11.83
N ASN A 3 -20.97 -17.71 12.33
CA ASN A 3 -22.43 -17.92 12.25
C ASN A 3 -23.24 -16.75 12.86
N SER A 4 -22.78 -16.18 13.97
CA SER A 4 -23.42 -15.01 14.59
C SER A 4 -23.41 -13.74 13.72
N GLU A 5 -22.47 -13.64 12.78
CA GLU A 5 -22.37 -12.50 11.86
C GLU A 5 -23.20 -12.75 10.59
N VAL A 6 -23.37 -14.01 10.19
CA VAL A 6 -24.17 -14.40 9.01
C VAL A 6 -25.63 -14.03 9.19
N GLU A 7 -26.17 -14.11 10.42
CA GLU A 7 -27.55 -13.75 10.73
C GLU A 7 -27.90 -12.30 10.38
N GLN A 8 -26.92 -11.39 10.44
CA GLN A 8 -27.08 -9.96 10.13
C GLN A 8 -26.54 -9.58 8.75
N LEU A 9 -26.01 -10.54 7.98
CA LEU A 9 -25.32 -10.31 6.73
C LEU A 9 -26.19 -9.62 5.68
N SER A 10 -27.45 -10.06 5.52
CA SER A 10 -28.36 -9.49 4.52
C SER A 10 -28.62 -8.00 4.77
N ASP A 11 -28.80 -7.59 6.03
CA ASP A 11 -29.06 -6.19 6.36
C ASP A 11 -27.80 -5.35 6.25
N TYR A 12 -26.64 -5.91 6.60
CA TYR A 12 -25.35 -5.26 6.36
C TYR A 12 -25.12 -5.00 4.86
N LEU A 13 -25.37 -6.00 3.99
CA LEU A 13 -25.22 -5.85 2.55
C LEU A 13 -26.15 -4.78 1.97
N LYS A 14 -27.42 -4.75 2.42
CA LYS A 14 -28.35 -3.68 2.02
C LYS A 14 -27.86 -2.30 2.45
N SER A 15 -27.36 -2.19 3.69
CA SER A 15 -26.79 -0.92 4.19
C SER A 15 -25.59 -0.46 3.38
N ALA A 16 -24.71 -1.39 2.95
CA ALA A 16 -23.57 -1.08 2.09
C ALA A 16 -24.04 -0.57 0.71
N ARG A 17 -25.03 -1.24 0.09
CA ARG A 17 -25.65 -0.79 -1.17
C ARG A 17 -26.25 0.61 -1.01
N ASP A 18 -27.05 0.83 0.04
CA ASP A 18 -27.74 2.09 0.28
C ASP A 18 -26.76 3.25 0.57
N ALA A 19 -25.55 2.92 1.08
CA ALA A 19 -24.44 3.85 1.19
C ALA A 19 -23.75 4.16 -0.15
N GLY A 20 -24.10 3.49 -1.24
CA GLY A 20 -23.61 3.75 -2.59
C GLY A 20 -22.21 3.17 -2.85
N VAL A 21 -21.87 2.02 -2.26
CA VAL A 21 -20.60 1.35 -2.58
C VAL A 21 -20.61 0.81 -4.01
N ASP A 22 -19.50 0.93 -4.72
CA ASP A 22 -19.34 0.41 -6.09
C ASP A 22 -19.21 -1.12 -6.10
N ALA A 23 -18.58 -1.70 -5.08
CA ALA A 23 -18.36 -3.12 -4.98
C ALA A 23 -18.18 -3.59 -3.53
N VAL A 24 -18.38 -4.90 -3.31
CA VAL A 24 -18.04 -5.57 -2.05
C VAL A 24 -16.93 -6.59 -2.25
N ILE A 25 -15.95 -6.63 -1.33
CA ILE A 25 -14.88 -7.63 -1.35
C ILE A 25 -15.25 -8.78 -0.42
N VAL A 26 -15.32 -9.98 -0.95
CA VAL A 26 -15.71 -11.18 -0.21
C VAL A 26 -14.64 -12.28 -0.30
N ALA A 27 -14.48 -13.06 0.77
CA ALA A 27 -13.56 -14.20 0.83
C ALA A 27 -14.31 -15.54 0.97
N ASP A 28 -15.57 -15.49 1.40
CA ASP A 28 -16.41 -16.63 1.71
C ASP A 28 -17.42 -16.88 0.61
N ILE A 29 -17.56 -18.13 0.17
CA ILE A 29 -18.47 -18.51 -0.93
C ILE A 29 -19.94 -18.31 -0.55
N GLY A 30 -20.30 -18.56 0.71
CA GLY A 30 -21.67 -18.32 1.20
C GLY A 30 -22.01 -16.84 1.15
N VAL A 31 -21.07 -15.97 1.54
CA VAL A 31 -21.23 -14.50 1.45
C VAL A 31 -21.31 -14.04 -0.01
N LEU A 32 -20.55 -14.64 -0.93
CA LEU A 32 -20.65 -14.37 -2.36
C LEU A 32 -22.09 -14.63 -2.86
N MET A 33 -22.63 -15.81 -2.54
CA MET A 33 -23.96 -16.19 -2.99
C MET A 33 -25.06 -15.34 -2.35
N GLU A 34 -24.90 -14.98 -1.08
CA GLU A 34 -25.84 -14.09 -0.39
C GLU A 34 -25.79 -12.66 -0.95
N ALA A 35 -24.59 -12.12 -1.22
CA ALA A 35 -24.44 -10.81 -1.85
C ALA A 35 -25.12 -10.77 -3.22
N LYS A 36 -24.89 -11.79 -4.05
CA LYS A 36 -25.56 -11.92 -5.36
C LYS A 36 -27.08 -11.96 -5.25
N ARG A 37 -27.62 -12.54 -4.17
CA ARG A 37 -29.07 -12.62 -3.93
C ARG A 37 -29.68 -11.32 -3.42
N VAL A 38 -28.96 -10.60 -2.54
CA VAL A 38 -29.47 -9.46 -1.78
C VAL A 38 -29.20 -8.13 -2.46
N ILE A 39 -28.03 -8.00 -3.11
CA ILE A 39 -27.52 -6.78 -3.77
C ILE A 39 -26.97 -7.10 -5.16
N PRO A 40 -27.79 -7.67 -6.09
CA PRO A 40 -27.31 -8.15 -7.39
C PRO A 40 -26.75 -7.06 -8.30
N GLU A 41 -27.03 -5.79 -8.02
CA GLU A 41 -26.56 -4.60 -8.74
C GLU A 41 -25.16 -4.15 -8.31
N VAL A 42 -24.65 -4.61 -7.16
CA VAL A 42 -23.34 -4.24 -6.64
C VAL A 42 -22.30 -5.27 -7.09
N ASP A 43 -21.19 -4.80 -7.64
CA ASP A 43 -20.12 -5.69 -8.09
C ASP A 43 -19.50 -6.48 -6.93
N ILE A 44 -19.15 -7.74 -7.19
CA ILE A 44 -18.55 -8.63 -6.20
C ILE A 44 -17.11 -8.92 -6.59
N HIS A 45 -16.18 -8.56 -5.72
CA HIS A 45 -14.75 -8.83 -5.87
C HIS A 45 -14.31 -9.92 -4.91
N ILE A 46 -13.57 -10.92 -5.39
CA ILE A 46 -13.09 -12.02 -4.55
C ILE A 46 -11.75 -11.63 -3.93
N SER A 47 -11.69 -11.71 -2.60
CA SER A 47 -10.49 -11.40 -1.83
C SER A 47 -9.32 -12.35 -2.11
N THR A 48 -8.09 -11.84 -2.02
CA THR A 48 -6.87 -12.64 -2.00
C THR A 48 -6.86 -13.72 -0.91
N GLN A 49 -7.65 -13.54 0.15
CA GLN A 49 -7.81 -14.55 1.21
C GLN A 49 -8.42 -15.87 0.72
N THR A 50 -9.11 -15.87 -0.42
CA THR A 50 -9.59 -17.10 -1.06
C THR A 50 -8.44 -17.94 -1.63
N GLY A 51 -7.25 -17.35 -1.84
CA GLY A 51 -6.05 -18.06 -2.28
C GLY A 51 -6.12 -18.50 -3.74
N ILE A 52 -6.55 -17.60 -4.64
CA ILE A 52 -6.70 -17.90 -6.07
C ILE A 52 -5.35 -17.98 -6.74
N VAL A 53 -4.99 -19.17 -7.23
CA VAL A 53 -3.69 -19.47 -7.87
C VAL A 53 -3.82 -20.12 -9.26
N ASN A 54 -5.02 -20.31 -9.78
CA ASN A 54 -5.25 -20.96 -11.06
C ASN A 54 -6.53 -20.50 -11.75
N TYR A 55 -6.58 -20.69 -13.07
CA TYR A 55 -7.70 -20.28 -13.90
C TYR A 55 -9.01 -21.07 -13.65
N LEU A 56 -8.94 -22.30 -13.16
CA LEU A 56 -10.16 -23.09 -12.89
C LEU A 56 -10.95 -22.43 -11.75
N THR A 57 -10.28 -22.10 -10.64
CA THR A 57 -10.89 -21.40 -9.52
C THR A 57 -11.42 -20.02 -9.96
N ALA A 58 -10.64 -19.26 -10.75
CA ALA A 58 -11.08 -17.96 -11.25
C ALA A 58 -12.33 -18.06 -12.12
N ASN A 59 -12.41 -19.06 -13.01
CA ASN A 59 -13.57 -19.29 -13.87
C ASN A 59 -14.82 -19.70 -13.07
N GLU A 60 -14.68 -20.56 -12.05
CA GLU A 60 -15.85 -20.96 -11.24
C GLU A 60 -16.38 -19.77 -10.42
N LEU A 61 -15.49 -18.96 -9.84
CA LEU A 61 -15.91 -17.76 -9.12
C LEU A 61 -16.59 -16.73 -10.05
N TYR A 62 -16.11 -16.60 -11.29
CA TYR A 62 -16.77 -15.77 -12.30
C TYR A 62 -18.19 -16.28 -12.64
N LYS A 63 -18.37 -17.59 -12.85
CA LYS A 63 -19.69 -18.20 -13.07
C LYS A 63 -20.62 -17.99 -11.90
N MET A 64 -20.09 -17.97 -10.66
CA MET A 64 -20.85 -17.67 -9.46
C MET A 64 -21.25 -16.19 -9.36
N GLY A 65 -20.69 -15.30 -10.19
CA GLY A 65 -21.05 -13.89 -10.27
C GLY A 65 -19.99 -12.93 -9.79
N ALA A 66 -18.75 -13.38 -9.59
CA ALA A 66 -17.66 -12.47 -9.28
C ALA A 66 -17.29 -11.62 -10.51
N LYS A 67 -17.15 -10.32 -10.33
CA LYS A 67 -16.69 -9.37 -11.36
C LYS A 67 -15.18 -9.31 -11.41
N ARG A 68 -14.51 -9.39 -10.24
CA ARG A 68 -13.06 -9.29 -10.08
C ARG A 68 -12.53 -10.36 -9.14
N VAL A 69 -11.35 -10.86 -9.43
CA VAL A 69 -10.61 -11.78 -8.56
C VAL A 69 -9.27 -11.17 -8.17
N VAL A 70 -8.96 -11.16 -6.86
CA VAL A 70 -7.67 -10.74 -6.34
C VAL A 70 -6.79 -11.98 -6.19
N LEU A 71 -5.74 -12.07 -6.99
CA LEU A 71 -4.85 -13.21 -6.99
C LEU A 71 -4.02 -13.32 -5.71
N ALA A 72 -3.58 -14.54 -5.40
CA ALA A 72 -2.58 -14.78 -4.37
C ALA A 72 -1.23 -14.13 -4.79
N ARG A 73 -0.41 -13.73 -3.81
CA ARG A 73 0.85 -13.02 -4.04
C ARG A 73 2.00 -13.95 -4.43
N GLU A 74 1.78 -15.25 -4.36
CA GLU A 74 2.76 -16.30 -4.58
C GLU A 74 2.86 -16.74 -6.04
N LEU A 75 2.17 -16.04 -6.96
CA LEU A 75 2.15 -16.35 -8.38
C LEU A 75 3.25 -15.63 -9.16
N PRO A 76 3.99 -16.33 -10.03
CA PRO A 76 4.83 -15.70 -11.04
C PRO A 76 3.99 -15.08 -12.17
N LEU A 77 4.56 -14.11 -12.89
CA LEU A 77 3.89 -13.42 -14.03
C LEU A 77 3.40 -14.39 -15.12
N GLU A 78 4.15 -15.47 -15.36
CA GLU A 78 3.76 -16.49 -16.32
C GLU A 78 2.43 -17.17 -15.94
N ASP A 79 2.25 -17.50 -14.67
CA ASP A 79 1.00 -18.10 -14.21
C ASP A 79 -0.16 -17.09 -14.23
N ILE A 80 0.10 -15.82 -13.94
CA ILE A 80 -0.91 -14.76 -14.10
C ILE A 80 -1.35 -14.66 -15.55
N ARG A 81 -0.41 -14.63 -16.49
CA ARG A 81 -0.72 -14.64 -17.93
C ARG A 81 -1.54 -15.87 -18.32
N ARG A 82 -1.16 -17.06 -17.84
CA ARG A 82 -1.92 -18.30 -18.07
C ARG A 82 -3.33 -18.25 -17.50
N ILE A 83 -3.54 -17.59 -16.35
CA ILE A 83 -4.88 -17.33 -15.79
C ILE A 83 -5.64 -16.40 -16.75
N ARG A 84 -5.04 -15.28 -17.18
CA ARG A 84 -5.69 -14.34 -18.10
C ARG A 84 -6.11 -15.00 -19.42
N ASP A 85 -5.22 -15.78 -20.03
CA ASP A 85 -5.46 -16.43 -21.32
C ASP A 85 -6.61 -17.45 -21.28
N LYS A 86 -6.92 -17.99 -20.10
CA LYS A 86 -7.93 -19.04 -19.88
C LYS A 86 -9.17 -18.58 -19.12
N THR A 87 -9.31 -17.28 -18.92
CA THR A 87 -10.49 -16.67 -18.26
C THR A 87 -11.20 -15.72 -19.20
N PRO A 88 -12.51 -15.47 -19.03
CA PRO A 88 -13.24 -14.49 -19.83
C PRO A 88 -12.61 -13.09 -19.75
N PRO A 89 -12.58 -12.34 -20.85
CA PRO A 89 -12.02 -10.97 -20.85
C PRO A 89 -12.75 -10.02 -19.91
N GLU A 90 -14.01 -10.29 -19.62
CA GLU A 90 -14.86 -9.51 -18.70
C GLU A 90 -14.51 -9.72 -17.23
N LEU A 91 -13.82 -10.83 -16.90
CA LEU A 91 -13.31 -11.05 -15.55
C LEU A 91 -12.11 -10.14 -15.30
N GLU A 92 -12.22 -9.25 -14.33
CA GLU A 92 -11.12 -8.41 -13.91
C GLU A 92 -10.15 -9.19 -13.02
N ILE A 93 -8.86 -9.02 -13.29
CA ILE A 93 -7.77 -9.63 -12.53
C ILE A 93 -7.05 -8.54 -11.75
N GLU A 94 -7.08 -8.65 -10.41
CA GLU A 94 -6.35 -7.75 -9.52
C GLU A 94 -5.13 -8.45 -8.92
N ALA A 95 -3.99 -7.77 -8.92
CA ALA A 95 -2.76 -8.27 -8.32
C ALA A 95 -2.07 -7.19 -7.49
N PHE A 96 -1.40 -7.60 -6.41
CA PHE A 96 -0.62 -6.68 -5.59
C PHE A 96 0.64 -6.24 -6.33
N VAL A 97 0.92 -4.95 -6.29
CA VAL A 97 2.11 -4.36 -6.92
C VAL A 97 3.02 -3.65 -5.94
N HIS A 98 2.51 -3.31 -4.73
CA HIS A 98 3.30 -2.59 -3.75
C HIS A 98 2.84 -2.88 -2.31
N GLY A 99 3.79 -2.83 -1.39
CA GLY A 99 3.54 -2.85 0.04
C GLY A 99 3.96 -4.14 0.72
N ALA A 100 3.45 -4.33 1.92
CA ALA A 100 3.89 -5.40 2.81
C ALA A 100 3.57 -6.80 2.26
N MET A 101 4.59 -7.65 2.13
CA MET A 101 4.40 -9.08 1.89
C MET A 101 4.08 -9.82 3.19
N CYS A 102 3.22 -10.84 3.09
CA CYS A 102 2.99 -11.78 4.18
C CYS A 102 4.02 -12.92 4.10
N MET A 103 4.51 -13.41 5.26
CA MET A 103 5.35 -14.60 5.27
C MET A 103 4.56 -15.89 5.05
N SER A 104 3.28 -15.90 5.41
CA SER A 104 2.38 -17.03 5.18
C SER A 104 1.66 -16.89 3.86
N PHE A 105 1.26 -18.02 3.28
CA PHE A 105 0.42 -18.05 2.10
C PHE A 105 -0.84 -17.16 2.28
N SER A 106 -1.26 -16.52 1.24
CA SER A 106 -2.38 -15.56 1.23
C SER A 106 -3.63 -16.14 1.90
N GLY A 107 -4.10 -15.49 2.98
CA GLY A 107 -5.28 -15.89 3.74
C GLY A 107 -5.14 -17.12 4.64
N ARG A 108 -3.91 -17.58 4.96
CA ARG A 108 -3.67 -18.81 5.75
C ARG A 108 -2.85 -18.58 7.01
N CYS A 109 -2.64 -17.34 7.44
CA CYS A 109 -1.81 -17.03 8.60
C CYS A 109 -2.57 -17.16 9.91
N LEU A 110 -2.00 -17.92 10.86
CA LEU A 110 -2.51 -18.04 12.24
C LEU A 110 -1.60 -17.35 13.27
N LEU A 111 -0.44 -16.83 12.86
CA LEU A 111 0.58 -16.35 13.79
C LEU A 111 0.08 -15.22 14.70
N SER A 112 -0.65 -14.26 14.14
CA SER A 112 -1.18 -13.12 14.94
C SER A 112 -2.24 -13.57 15.92
N ASN A 113 -3.10 -14.53 15.53
CA ASN A 113 -4.10 -15.11 16.44
C ASN A 113 -3.42 -15.88 17.56
N TYR A 114 -2.45 -16.74 17.23
CA TYR A 114 -1.73 -17.55 18.20
C TYR A 114 -0.93 -16.71 19.21
N MET A 115 -0.23 -15.68 18.74
CA MET A 115 0.67 -14.89 19.60
C MET A 115 -0.07 -13.87 20.49
N ILE A 116 -1.15 -13.28 20.00
CA ILE A 116 -1.82 -12.15 20.70
C ILE A 116 -3.35 -12.13 20.57
N GLY A 117 -3.96 -13.22 20.12
CA GLY A 117 -5.42 -13.33 20.01
C GLY A 117 -6.08 -12.47 18.91
N ARG A 118 -5.30 -11.88 17.98
CA ARG A 118 -5.80 -11.05 16.88
C ARG A 118 -5.79 -11.82 15.57
N ASP A 119 -6.94 -11.94 14.93
CA ASP A 119 -7.08 -12.76 13.72
C ASP A 119 -6.63 -12.01 12.47
N ALA A 120 -5.47 -12.42 11.92
CA ALA A 120 -4.93 -11.87 10.69
C ALA A 120 -5.86 -12.07 9.48
N ASN A 121 -6.57 -13.19 9.41
CA ASN A 121 -7.47 -13.52 8.32
C ASN A 121 -8.78 -12.72 8.39
N ARG A 122 -9.07 -12.10 9.52
CA ARG A 122 -10.19 -11.19 9.74
C ARG A 122 -9.81 -9.70 9.66
N GLY A 123 -8.59 -9.43 9.22
CA GLY A 123 -8.10 -8.06 9.07
C GLY A 123 -7.43 -7.46 10.32
N GLU A 124 -7.23 -8.23 11.38
CA GLU A 124 -6.68 -7.74 12.67
C GLU A 124 -5.19 -8.08 12.85
N CYS A 125 -4.47 -8.30 11.75
CA CYS A 125 -3.05 -8.68 11.80
C CYS A 125 -2.20 -7.62 12.52
N ALA A 126 -1.56 -8.02 13.63
CA ALA A 126 -0.59 -7.19 14.35
C ALA A 126 0.84 -7.35 13.81
N GLN A 127 1.02 -8.10 12.73
CA GLN A 127 2.31 -8.33 12.07
C GLN A 127 3.39 -8.94 13.00
N PRO A 128 3.08 -9.95 13.84
CA PRO A 128 4.08 -10.51 14.74
C PRO A 128 5.26 -11.15 14.01
N CYS A 129 5.08 -11.62 12.77
CA CYS A 129 6.18 -12.10 11.93
C CYS A 129 7.28 -11.05 11.66
N ARG A 130 7.05 -9.80 12.05
CA ARG A 130 7.97 -8.67 11.87
C ARG A 130 8.61 -8.19 13.17
N TRP A 131 8.30 -8.84 14.28
CA TRP A 131 8.94 -8.56 15.55
C TRP A 131 10.32 -9.25 15.59
N GLY A 132 11.22 -8.71 16.42
CA GLY A 132 12.49 -9.37 16.69
C GLY A 132 12.27 -10.58 17.61
N TYR A 133 12.80 -11.73 17.22
CA TYR A 133 12.73 -12.95 17.99
C TYR A 133 14.11 -13.55 18.19
N HIS A 134 14.27 -14.21 19.35
CA HIS A 134 15.38 -15.08 19.63
C HIS A 134 14.83 -16.41 20.13
N LEU A 135 15.45 -17.50 19.72
CA LEU A 135 15.20 -18.79 20.34
C LEU A 135 15.93 -18.83 21.69
N VAL A 136 15.21 -19.24 22.72
CA VAL A 136 15.77 -19.52 24.04
C VAL A 136 15.49 -20.98 24.36
N GLU A 137 16.54 -21.73 24.63
CA GLU A 137 16.40 -23.11 25.08
C GLU A 137 16.16 -23.09 26.60
N GLU A 138 15.10 -23.78 27.05
CA GLU A 138 14.62 -23.74 28.43
C GLU A 138 15.71 -24.05 29.48
N LYS A 139 16.62 -24.97 29.16
CA LYS A 139 17.74 -25.38 30.02
C LYS A 139 18.96 -24.45 29.96
N ARG A 140 18.91 -23.40 29.12
CA ARG A 140 20.00 -22.43 28.93
C ARG A 140 19.48 -21.00 29.05
N PRO A 141 18.91 -20.61 30.19
CA PRO A 141 18.37 -19.28 30.35
C PRO A 141 19.47 -18.21 30.19
N GLY A 142 19.14 -17.14 29.47
CA GLY A 142 20.08 -16.03 29.15
C GLY A 142 20.96 -16.23 27.93
N GLN A 143 20.86 -17.38 27.23
CA GLN A 143 21.45 -17.56 25.91
C GLN A 143 20.39 -17.33 24.84
N TYR A 144 20.62 -16.34 23.96
CA TYR A 144 19.73 -15.96 22.88
C TYR A 144 20.31 -16.44 21.56
N PHE A 145 19.57 -17.28 20.85
CA PHE A 145 19.95 -17.78 19.53
C PHE A 145 19.15 -17.00 18.48
N PRO A 146 19.81 -16.15 17.65
CA PRO A 146 19.11 -15.46 16.58
C PRO A 146 18.53 -16.47 15.59
N ILE A 147 17.38 -16.16 15.02
CA ILE A 147 16.73 -17.00 14.03
C ILE A 147 17.10 -16.49 12.64
N TYR A 148 17.69 -17.38 11.83
CA TYR A 148 18.09 -17.10 10.44
C TYR A 148 17.41 -18.10 9.50
N GLU A 149 17.34 -17.78 8.22
CA GLU A 149 16.97 -18.74 7.17
C GLU A 149 18.24 -19.23 6.48
N ASP A 150 18.30 -20.53 6.22
CA ASP A 150 19.28 -21.16 5.36
C ASP A 150 18.60 -22.03 4.29
N GLU A 151 19.38 -22.69 3.45
CA GLU A 151 18.88 -23.56 2.37
C GLU A 151 18.00 -24.72 2.84
N LYS A 152 17.87 -24.96 4.14
CA LYS A 152 17.23 -26.14 4.74
C LYS A 152 15.95 -25.83 5.51
N GLY A 153 15.60 -24.57 5.80
CA GLY A 153 14.38 -24.26 6.56
C GLY A 153 14.04 -22.78 6.68
N SER A 154 12.74 -22.54 6.90
CA SER A 154 12.19 -21.20 7.10
C SER A 154 12.02 -20.89 8.57
N TYR A 155 12.44 -19.74 8.97
CA TYR A 155 12.39 -19.21 10.31
C TYR A 155 11.41 -18.05 10.39
N ILE A 156 10.92 -17.63 11.57
CA ILE A 156 9.96 -16.53 11.72
C ILE A 156 10.65 -15.23 11.32
N LEU A 157 10.26 -14.60 10.18
CA LEU A 157 11.16 -13.71 9.52
C LEU A 157 10.48 -12.54 8.83
N ASN A 158 11.27 -11.49 8.71
CA ASN A 158 10.99 -10.17 8.24
C ASN A 158 10.89 -10.12 6.71
N ALA A 159 9.73 -10.45 6.14
CA ALA A 159 9.53 -10.37 4.69
C ALA A 159 9.80 -8.94 4.18
N LYS A 160 10.55 -8.84 3.08
CA LYS A 160 10.74 -7.59 2.33
C LYS A 160 9.39 -7.04 1.87
N ASP A 161 9.29 -5.74 1.70
CA ASP A 161 8.12 -5.13 1.07
C ASP A 161 8.18 -5.36 -0.45
N MET A 162 7.03 -5.51 -1.10
CA MET A 162 6.93 -5.62 -2.55
C MET A 162 7.00 -4.25 -3.20
N CYS A 163 7.73 -4.12 -4.33
CA CYS A 163 7.67 -2.97 -5.21
C CYS A 163 7.85 -3.43 -6.66
N MET A 164 6.82 -3.22 -7.47
CA MET A 164 6.80 -3.61 -8.89
C MET A 164 6.80 -2.41 -9.85
N ILE A 165 7.09 -1.20 -9.37
CA ILE A 165 6.97 0.00 -10.18
C ILE A 165 7.88 -0.02 -11.42
N GLU A 166 9.11 -0.54 -11.30
CA GLU A 166 10.06 -0.70 -12.40
C GLU A 166 9.65 -1.77 -13.43
N HIS A 167 8.72 -2.63 -13.05
CA HIS A 167 8.23 -3.75 -13.85
C HIS A 167 6.72 -3.68 -14.09
N LEU A 168 6.17 -2.47 -14.03
CA LEU A 168 4.74 -2.24 -14.15
C LEU A 168 4.20 -2.70 -15.51
N ASP A 169 4.97 -2.47 -16.57
CA ASP A 169 4.72 -2.96 -17.91
C ASP A 169 4.47 -4.47 -17.93
N LYS A 170 5.34 -5.24 -17.31
CA LYS A 170 5.26 -6.71 -17.27
C LYS A 170 4.03 -7.20 -16.50
N VAL A 171 3.63 -6.48 -15.45
CA VAL A 171 2.42 -6.80 -14.68
C VAL A 171 1.17 -6.55 -15.51
N ILE A 172 1.10 -5.41 -16.19
CA ILE A 172 -0.04 -5.07 -17.05
C ILE A 172 -0.09 -6.00 -18.26
N ASP A 173 1.04 -6.26 -18.91
CA ASP A 173 1.15 -7.19 -20.04
C ASP A 173 0.81 -8.63 -19.68
N ALA A 174 0.97 -9.03 -18.42
CA ALA A 174 0.51 -10.33 -17.95
C ALA A 174 -1.03 -10.41 -17.84
N GLY A 175 -1.74 -9.30 -18.08
CA GLY A 175 -3.20 -9.23 -18.11
C GLY A 175 -3.85 -8.82 -16.79
N VAL A 176 -3.08 -8.22 -15.88
CA VAL A 176 -3.62 -7.60 -14.68
C VAL A 176 -4.36 -6.32 -15.04
N THR A 177 -5.64 -6.22 -14.65
CA THR A 177 -6.51 -5.08 -14.95
C THR A 177 -6.65 -4.12 -13.77
N SER A 178 -6.30 -4.56 -12.55
CA SER A 178 -6.35 -3.76 -11.33
C SER A 178 -5.07 -3.95 -10.51
N LEU A 179 -4.42 -2.84 -10.18
CA LEU A 179 -3.16 -2.81 -9.44
C LEU A 179 -3.43 -2.50 -7.96
N LYS A 180 -3.07 -3.42 -7.08
CA LYS A 180 -3.34 -3.29 -5.64
C LYS A 180 -2.13 -2.85 -4.84
N ILE A 181 -2.29 -1.75 -4.11
CA ILE A 181 -1.31 -1.24 -3.16
C ILE A 181 -1.75 -1.63 -1.73
N GLU A 182 -0.88 -2.30 -0.97
CA GLU A 182 -1.14 -2.59 0.45
C GLU A 182 -0.62 -1.43 1.30
N GLY A 183 -1.53 -0.74 1.95
CA GLY A 183 -1.22 0.43 2.78
C GLY A 183 -2.08 0.57 4.03
N ARG A 184 -2.89 -0.46 4.41
CA ARG A 184 -3.83 -0.37 5.53
C ARG A 184 -3.18 0.04 6.86
N ALA A 185 -2.01 -0.49 7.15
CA ALA A 185 -1.26 -0.19 8.37
C ALA A 185 -0.23 0.93 8.18
N LYS A 186 -0.31 1.67 7.09
CA LYS A 186 0.62 2.75 6.72
C LYS A 186 -0.02 4.12 6.95
N SER A 187 0.80 5.18 6.97
CA SER A 187 0.33 6.57 7.09
C SER A 187 -0.35 7.06 5.82
N PHE A 188 -1.15 8.12 5.92
CA PHE A 188 -1.72 8.81 4.76
C PHE A 188 -0.63 9.27 3.76
N TYR A 189 0.52 9.69 4.26
CA TYR A 189 1.67 10.08 3.46
C TYR A 189 2.15 8.92 2.57
N TYR A 190 2.31 7.73 3.15
CA TYR A 190 2.67 6.55 2.38
C TYR A 190 1.67 6.28 1.26
N VAL A 191 0.39 6.29 1.60
CA VAL A 191 -0.67 6.02 0.60
C VAL A 191 -0.64 7.07 -0.50
N ALA A 192 -0.54 8.34 -0.15
CA ALA A 192 -0.52 9.43 -1.12
C ALA A 192 0.68 9.33 -2.09
N VAL A 193 1.91 9.17 -1.55
CA VAL A 193 3.13 9.11 -2.37
C VAL A 193 3.14 7.89 -3.28
N ILE A 194 2.85 6.70 -2.73
CA ILE A 194 2.87 5.46 -3.51
C ILE A 194 1.77 5.45 -4.57
N THR A 195 0.56 5.87 -4.23
CA THR A 195 -0.54 5.93 -5.21
C THR A 195 -0.22 6.92 -6.32
N ASN A 196 0.33 8.10 -5.99
CA ASN A 196 0.74 9.09 -6.98
C ASN A 196 1.84 8.54 -7.91
N ALA A 197 2.86 7.89 -7.37
CA ALA A 197 3.93 7.29 -8.16
C ALA A 197 3.40 6.22 -9.13
N TYR A 198 2.56 5.30 -8.64
CA TYR A 198 1.95 4.28 -9.50
C TYR A 198 0.96 4.86 -10.50
N ARG A 199 0.20 5.90 -10.14
CA ARG A 199 -0.71 6.57 -11.07
C ARG A 199 0.05 7.16 -12.25
N GLN A 200 1.12 7.89 -11.97
CA GLN A 200 1.96 8.49 -13.01
C GLN A 200 2.65 7.42 -13.87
N ALA A 201 3.15 6.33 -13.26
CA ALA A 201 3.74 5.23 -14.00
C ALA A 201 2.72 4.54 -14.94
N VAL A 202 1.48 4.34 -14.49
CA VAL A 202 0.39 3.80 -15.33
C VAL A 202 0.06 4.75 -16.48
N ASP A 203 -0.02 6.05 -16.23
CA ASP A 203 -0.35 7.03 -17.27
C ASP A 203 0.76 7.11 -18.32
N LEU A 204 2.03 7.05 -17.89
CA LEU A 204 3.18 6.98 -18.77
C LEU A 204 3.14 5.70 -19.64
N TYR A 205 2.90 4.53 -19.02
CA TYR A 205 2.76 3.26 -19.75
C TYR A 205 1.60 3.35 -20.76
N ARG A 206 0.44 3.87 -20.37
CA ARG A 206 -0.73 3.97 -21.27
C ARG A 206 -0.51 4.92 -22.44
N LYS A 207 0.35 5.94 -22.28
CA LYS A 207 0.70 6.90 -23.34
C LYS A 207 1.51 6.22 -24.46
N ASP A 208 2.48 5.36 -24.12
CA ASP A 208 3.29 4.60 -25.06
C ASP A 208 3.76 3.27 -24.44
N PRO A 209 2.93 2.20 -24.56
CA PRO A 209 3.26 0.91 -23.98
C PRO A 209 4.51 0.25 -24.57
N GLN A 210 4.82 0.54 -25.85
CA GLN A 210 5.94 -0.11 -26.56
C GLN A 210 7.30 0.49 -26.17
N HIS A 211 7.33 1.73 -25.71
CA HIS A 211 8.55 2.43 -25.34
C HIS A 211 8.49 2.91 -23.87
N PHE A 212 7.79 2.14 -23.03
CA PHE A 212 7.69 2.48 -21.61
C PHE A 212 9.06 2.45 -20.94
N VAL A 213 9.47 3.58 -20.38
CA VAL A 213 10.66 3.73 -19.55
C VAL A 213 10.25 4.51 -18.30
N LEU A 214 10.39 3.89 -17.14
CA LEU A 214 10.12 4.55 -15.87
C LEU A 214 11.21 5.60 -15.59
N PRO A 215 10.87 6.88 -15.36
CA PRO A 215 11.86 7.87 -14.92
C PRO A 215 12.42 7.51 -13.54
N SER A 216 13.75 7.61 -13.36
CA SER A 216 14.44 7.24 -12.12
C SER A 216 13.90 7.98 -10.89
N TRP A 217 13.54 9.25 -11.04
CA TRP A 217 12.97 10.04 -9.95
C TRP A 217 11.63 9.46 -9.44
N LEU A 218 10.84 8.81 -10.32
CA LEU A 218 9.56 8.22 -9.94
C LEU A 218 9.75 6.91 -9.15
N GLU A 219 10.79 6.15 -9.47
CA GLU A 219 11.25 5.04 -8.63
C GLU A 219 11.72 5.54 -7.26
N GLU A 220 12.54 6.62 -7.24
CA GLU A 220 13.02 7.24 -6.01
C GLU A 220 11.89 7.70 -5.08
N GLU A 221 10.74 8.15 -5.62
CA GLU A 221 9.58 8.51 -4.83
C GLU A 221 9.09 7.36 -3.94
N THR A 222 9.15 6.12 -4.42
CA THR A 222 8.75 4.96 -3.61
C THR A 222 9.66 4.73 -2.41
N ARG A 223 10.89 5.27 -2.44
CA ARG A 223 11.87 5.18 -1.34
C ARG A 223 11.74 6.32 -0.32
N LYS A 224 10.97 7.36 -0.65
CA LYS A 224 10.74 8.52 0.23
C LYS A 224 9.65 8.30 1.29
N VAL A 225 9.13 7.09 1.40
CA VAL A 225 8.17 6.69 2.43
C VAL A 225 8.79 5.70 3.40
N SER A 226 8.13 5.44 4.54
CA SER A 226 8.60 4.41 5.46
C SER A 226 8.36 3.01 4.87
N HIS A 227 9.43 2.35 4.49
CA HIS A 227 9.38 1.04 3.84
C HIS A 227 10.47 0.11 4.39
N ARG A 228 10.36 -1.19 4.10
CA ARG A 228 11.44 -2.16 4.23
C ARG A 228 12.19 -2.27 2.92
N GLN A 229 13.29 -3.00 2.90
CA GLN A 229 13.91 -3.34 1.63
C GLN A 229 12.86 -3.88 0.67
N TYR A 230 12.94 -3.44 -0.58
CA TYR A 230 12.02 -3.88 -1.63
C TYR A 230 12.47 -5.17 -2.29
N SER A 231 11.49 -5.93 -2.76
CA SER A 231 11.65 -7.09 -3.62
C SER A 231 10.52 -7.13 -4.65
N THR A 232 10.68 -7.93 -5.66
CA THR A 232 9.62 -8.19 -6.66
C THR A 232 8.64 -9.30 -6.23
N GLY A 233 8.72 -9.76 -4.97
CA GLY A 233 7.94 -10.90 -4.51
C GLY A 233 8.21 -12.16 -5.35
N PHE A 234 7.15 -12.85 -5.74
CA PHE A 234 7.24 -14.08 -6.54
C PHE A 234 7.08 -13.86 -8.05
N TYR A 235 6.94 -12.65 -8.52
CA TYR A 235 6.62 -12.36 -9.93
C TYR A 235 7.66 -12.88 -10.92
N PHE A 236 8.92 -12.97 -10.53
CA PHE A 236 10.01 -13.54 -11.34
C PHE A 236 10.48 -14.90 -10.84
N GLY A 237 9.64 -15.62 -10.11
CA GLY A 237 9.95 -16.90 -9.47
C GLY A 237 10.17 -16.78 -7.98
N ARG A 238 10.68 -17.86 -7.37
CA ARG A 238 10.98 -17.86 -5.92
C ARG A 238 12.08 -16.83 -5.64
N PRO A 239 11.85 -15.85 -4.74
CA PRO A 239 12.87 -14.87 -4.43
C PRO A 239 14.07 -15.52 -3.75
N GLU A 240 15.28 -15.27 -4.25
CA GLU A 240 16.53 -15.79 -3.68
C GLU A 240 16.78 -15.26 -2.26
N GLN A 241 16.34 -14.03 -1.97
CA GLN A 241 16.39 -13.38 -0.67
C GLN A 241 15.07 -12.65 -0.40
N GLY A 242 14.02 -13.39 -0.08
CA GLY A 242 12.70 -12.84 0.22
C GLY A 242 12.60 -12.14 1.58
N GLN A 243 13.64 -12.25 2.42
CA GLN A 243 13.66 -11.81 3.80
C GLN A 243 14.93 -11.02 4.11
N TYR A 244 14.87 -10.16 5.11
CA TYR A 244 15.97 -9.27 5.49
C TYR A 244 16.32 -9.44 6.97
N TYR A 245 17.61 -9.70 7.26
CA TYR A 245 18.07 -10.14 8.59
C TYR A 245 18.92 -9.11 9.33
N GLU A 246 19.53 -8.14 8.64
CA GLU A 246 20.54 -7.28 9.25
C GLU A 246 19.97 -6.28 10.24
N ASN A 247 18.73 -5.82 10.02
CA ASN A 247 17.97 -5.08 11.03
C ASN A 247 16.46 -5.23 10.82
N ALA A 248 15.69 -5.20 11.91
CA ALA A 248 14.21 -5.24 11.85
C ALA A 248 13.60 -3.89 11.42
N GLY A 249 14.43 -2.93 11.00
CA GLY A 249 14.07 -1.53 10.85
C GLY A 249 13.36 -1.21 9.53
N TYR A 250 12.36 -0.34 9.65
CA TYR A 250 11.89 0.43 8.52
C TYR A 250 12.94 1.48 8.15
N VAL A 251 13.23 1.61 6.87
CA VAL A 251 13.96 2.76 6.32
C VAL A 251 12.99 3.94 6.34
N ARG A 252 13.36 5.00 7.05
CA ARG A 252 12.62 6.26 7.10
C ARG A 252 13.58 7.41 6.91
N GLN A 253 13.63 7.93 5.70
CA GLN A 253 14.55 8.98 5.29
C GLN A 253 13.86 10.31 5.01
N TRP A 254 12.52 10.36 5.11
CA TRP A 254 11.72 11.54 4.81
C TRP A 254 10.63 11.75 5.86
N ASP A 255 10.39 13.01 6.18
CA ASP A 255 9.34 13.45 7.10
C ASP A 255 8.36 14.40 6.40
N VAL A 256 7.06 14.19 6.63
CA VAL A 256 6.05 15.20 6.32
C VAL A 256 6.15 16.31 7.33
N VAL A 257 6.33 17.54 6.88
CA VAL A 257 6.43 18.71 7.77
C VAL A 257 5.15 19.52 7.80
N ALA A 258 4.41 19.61 6.68
CA ALA A 258 3.11 20.27 6.65
C ALA A 258 2.22 19.72 5.52
N VAL A 259 0.94 20.07 5.56
CA VAL A 259 -0.03 19.88 4.49
C VAL A 259 -0.63 21.23 4.16
N VAL A 260 -0.75 21.53 2.87
CA VAL A 260 -1.41 22.76 2.38
C VAL A 260 -2.92 22.61 2.56
N ASP A 261 -3.53 23.55 3.25
CA ASP A 261 -4.98 23.63 3.40
C ASP A 261 -5.61 24.39 2.22
N LYS A 262 -4.96 25.46 1.75
CA LYS A 262 -5.35 26.27 0.60
C LYS A 262 -4.24 27.23 0.17
N THR A 263 -4.37 27.79 -1.04
CA THR A 263 -3.60 28.96 -1.52
C THR A 263 -4.54 30.14 -1.76
N GLU A 264 -4.22 31.30 -1.22
CA GLU A 264 -4.96 32.55 -1.47
C GLU A 264 -3.97 33.68 -1.80
N GLY A 265 -4.05 34.19 -3.03
CA GLY A 265 -3.07 35.18 -3.52
C GLY A 265 -1.64 34.64 -3.45
N ASP A 266 -0.73 35.37 -2.83
CA ASP A 266 0.66 34.91 -2.62
C ASP A 266 0.87 34.27 -1.24
N THR A 267 -0.16 33.62 -0.68
CA THR A 267 -0.10 33.01 0.65
C THR A 267 -0.53 31.55 0.62
N LEU A 268 0.34 30.67 1.14
CA LEU A 268 0.04 29.27 1.44
C LEU A 268 -0.47 29.18 2.89
N TYR A 269 -1.64 28.62 3.08
CA TYR A 269 -2.19 28.25 4.38
C TYR A 269 -1.89 26.77 4.63
N CYS A 270 -1.22 26.45 5.72
CA CYS A 270 -0.74 25.11 5.98
C CYS A 270 -1.05 24.63 7.40
N THR A 271 -1.20 23.32 7.55
CA THR A 271 -1.23 22.64 8.84
C THR A 271 0.05 21.87 9.05
N GLN A 272 0.79 22.22 10.12
CA GLN A 272 2.03 21.58 10.51
C GLN A 272 1.80 20.09 10.88
N ARG A 273 2.76 19.22 10.57
CA ARG A 273 2.79 17.80 10.93
C ARG A 273 4.04 17.40 11.71
N ASN A 274 5.19 17.96 11.35
CA ASN A 274 6.46 17.84 12.07
C ASN A 274 7.15 19.20 12.13
N LYS A 275 8.10 19.36 13.05
CA LYS A 275 8.87 20.59 13.18
C LYS A 275 9.65 20.88 11.90
N PHE A 276 9.63 22.15 11.46
CA PHE A 276 10.51 22.69 10.43
C PHE A 276 10.76 24.17 10.70
N SER A 277 11.81 24.74 10.09
CA SER A 277 12.33 26.05 10.42
C SER A 277 12.58 26.90 9.18
N LEU A 278 12.79 28.18 9.42
CA LEU A 278 13.25 29.12 8.38
C LEU A 278 14.57 28.64 7.78
N GLY A 279 14.74 28.86 6.47
CA GLY A 279 15.94 28.49 5.71
C GLY A 279 15.97 27.04 5.26
N GLU A 280 15.09 26.17 5.76
CA GLU A 280 15.02 24.79 5.29
C GLU A 280 14.51 24.73 3.85
N THR A 281 15.08 23.80 3.07
CA THR A 281 14.59 23.45 1.75
C THR A 281 13.73 22.20 1.87
N VAL A 282 12.49 22.29 1.41
CA VAL A 282 11.48 21.24 1.44
C VAL A 282 11.05 20.87 0.03
N GLU A 283 10.47 19.68 -0.13
CA GLU A 283 9.80 19.26 -1.35
C GLU A 283 8.28 19.33 -1.17
N ILE A 284 7.58 19.73 -2.24
CA ILE A 284 6.12 19.78 -2.27
C ILE A 284 5.61 18.80 -3.33
N ILE A 285 4.70 17.92 -2.94
CA ILE A 285 3.99 17.00 -3.81
C ILE A 285 2.55 17.52 -3.94
N CYS A 286 2.13 17.76 -5.19
CA CYS A 286 0.78 18.23 -5.48
C CYS A 286 -0.15 17.06 -5.84
N PRO A 287 -1.45 17.11 -5.46
CA PRO A 287 -2.47 16.26 -6.04
C PRO A 287 -2.52 16.41 -7.57
N HIS A 288 -2.93 15.34 -8.26
CA HIS A 288 -3.09 15.33 -9.72
C HIS A 288 -1.84 15.73 -10.54
N SER A 289 -0.64 15.64 -9.91
CA SER A 289 0.61 15.87 -10.64
C SER A 289 0.82 14.84 -11.75
N THR A 290 1.37 15.28 -12.88
CA THR A 290 1.74 14.43 -14.01
C THR A 290 3.22 14.00 -13.92
N VAL A 291 3.66 13.11 -14.79
CA VAL A 291 5.07 12.69 -14.86
C VAL A 291 6.03 13.85 -15.17
N GLU A 292 5.53 14.94 -15.73
CA GLU A 292 6.29 16.16 -16.01
C GLU A 292 6.43 17.06 -14.76
N ASP A 293 5.54 16.86 -13.78
CA ASP A 293 5.49 17.62 -12.54
C ASP A 293 6.28 16.92 -11.44
N ARG A 294 7.59 17.10 -11.46
CA ARG A 294 8.44 16.62 -10.34
C ARG A 294 8.07 17.33 -9.04
N PRO A 295 8.38 16.72 -7.87
CA PRO A 295 8.22 17.42 -6.59
C PRO A 295 8.89 18.79 -6.62
N LEU A 296 8.16 19.83 -6.22
CA LEU A 296 8.65 21.20 -6.27
C LEU A 296 9.62 21.44 -5.11
N SER A 297 10.78 22.04 -5.40
CA SER A 297 11.71 22.49 -4.34
C SER A 297 11.26 23.86 -3.83
N TYR A 298 11.16 24.00 -2.50
CA TYR A 298 10.72 25.22 -1.86
C TYR A 298 11.59 25.55 -0.63
N THR A 299 12.19 26.74 -0.59
CA THR A 299 12.92 27.21 0.59
C THR A 299 11.98 28.04 1.47
N VAL A 300 11.88 27.67 2.74
CA VAL A 300 11.04 28.32 3.75
C VAL A 300 11.66 29.68 4.13
N THR A 301 11.08 30.77 3.67
CA THR A 301 11.60 32.14 3.89
C THR A 301 10.89 32.89 5.00
N SER A 302 9.65 32.57 5.29
CA SER A 302 8.93 33.05 6.47
C SER A 302 7.88 32.06 6.91
N ILE A 303 7.59 32.07 8.21
CA ILE A 303 6.50 31.32 8.83
C ILE A 303 5.73 32.31 9.71
N THR A 304 4.41 32.37 9.57
CA THR A 304 3.55 33.22 10.39
C THR A 304 2.47 32.33 11.03
N ASP A 305 2.25 32.48 12.33
CA ASP A 305 1.22 31.73 13.02
C ASP A 305 -0.20 32.25 12.73
N GLU A 306 -1.22 31.58 13.26
CA GLU A 306 -2.63 31.93 13.07
C GLU A 306 -2.99 33.32 13.62
N GLN A 307 -2.22 33.83 14.60
CA GLN A 307 -2.38 35.16 15.18
C GLN A 307 -1.63 36.25 14.41
N GLY A 308 -0.93 35.91 13.32
CA GLY A 308 -0.16 36.85 12.52
C GLY A 308 1.25 37.12 13.06
N ASN A 309 1.75 36.36 14.05
CA ASN A 309 3.08 36.56 14.58
C ASN A 309 4.13 35.79 13.77
N PRO A 310 5.27 36.39 13.44
CA PRO A 310 6.36 35.70 12.78
C PRO A 310 6.97 34.64 13.70
N ARG A 311 7.37 33.48 13.13
CA ARG A 311 7.99 32.36 13.81
C ARG A 311 9.27 31.93 13.11
N GLU A 312 10.27 31.58 13.87
CA GLU A 312 11.51 30.98 13.33
C GLU A 312 11.30 29.51 12.98
N SER A 313 10.36 28.83 13.64
CA SER A 313 10.02 27.44 13.37
C SER A 313 8.55 27.12 13.65
N ALA A 314 8.02 26.15 12.92
CA ALA A 314 6.72 25.53 13.17
C ALA A 314 6.92 24.30 14.07
N ASN A 315 6.88 24.47 15.37
CA ASN A 315 7.24 23.44 16.35
C ASN A 315 6.07 22.88 17.17
N ASN A 316 4.86 23.43 17.02
CA ASN A 316 3.67 22.95 17.73
C ASN A 316 2.88 21.99 16.82
N ALA A 317 2.49 20.85 17.36
CA ALA A 317 1.71 19.86 16.63
C ALA A 317 0.40 20.47 16.12
N MET A 318 0.09 20.22 14.82
CA MET A 318 -1.12 20.71 14.15
C MET A 318 -1.23 22.24 14.08
N MET A 319 -0.14 22.97 14.28
CA MET A 319 -0.11 24.42 14.17
C MET A 319 -0.61 24.86 12.79
N LYS A 320 -1.57 25.79 12.78
CA LYS A 320 -1.96 26.51 11.57
C LYS A 320 -0.96 27.62 11.32
N LEU A 321 -0.50 27.72 10.11
CA LEU A 321 0.53 28.69 9.71
C LEU A 321 0.34 29.15 8.28
N THR A 322 0.99 30.25 7.96
CA THR A 322 1.09 30.75 6.60
C THR A 322 2.54 30.91 6.17
N MET A 323 2.78 30.70 4.87
CA MET A 323 4.05 30.93 4.19
C MET A 323 3.81 31.64 2.86
N PRO A 324 4.80 32.38 2.30
CA PRO A 324 4.66 32.96 0.97
C PRO A 324 4.45 31.88 -0.10
N ALA A 325 3.53 32.08 -0.99
CA ALA A 325 3.32 31.14 -2.12
C ALA A 325 4.41 31.25 -3.19
N LYS A 326 5.06 32.41 -3.31
CA LYS A 326 6.10 32.69 -4.31
C LYS A 326 5.63 32.39 -5.75
N GLY A 327 4.38 32.73 -6.04
CA GLY A 327 3.76 32.46 -7.33
C GLY A 327 3.26 31.04 -7.54
N LEU A 328 3.42 30.13 -6.56
CA LEU A 328 2.85 28.79 -6.63
C LEU A 328 1.34 28.83 -6.33
N VAL A 329 0.58 28.05 -7.09
CA VAL A 329 -0.84 27.79 -6.79
C VAL A 329 -0.96 26.32 -6.45
N LEU A 330 -1.03 26.01 -5.15
CA LEU A 330 -1.08 24.66 -4.64
C LEU A 330 -2.49 24.29 -4.21
N GLU A 331 -2.93 23.12 -4.59
CA GLU A 331 -4.23 22.59 -4.18
C GLU A 331 -4.21 22.13 -2.71
N ALA A 332 -5.38 22.17 -2.08
CA ALA A 332 -5.58 21.56 -0.77
C ALA A 332 -5.17 20.09 -0.79
N GLY A 333 -4.44 19.66 0.23
CA GLY A 333 -3.90 18.30 0.30
C GLY A 333 -2.48 18.17 -0.27
N SER A 334 -1.90 19.22 -0.88
CA SER A 334 -0.47 19.21 -1.25
C SER A 334 0.39 18.95 -0.01
N ILE A 335 1.35 18.04 -0.13
CA ILE A 335 2.18 17.55 0.98
C ILE A 335 3.54 18.21 0.92
N ILE A 336 3.94 18.84 2.02
CA ILE A 336 5.27 19.42 2.21
C ILE A 336 6.09 18.43 3.04
N ARG A 337 7.24 18.04 2.52
CA ARG A 337 8.14 17.05 3.13
C ARG A 337 9.61 17.49 3.05
N ARG A 338 10.43 16.90 3.89
CA ARG A 338 11.90 17.05 3.83
C ARG A 338 12.62 15.74 4.08
N ALA A 339 13.90 15.68 3.74
CA ALA A 339 14.77 14.61 4.21
C ALA A 339 14.82 14.63 5.75
N ALA A 340 14.71 13.44 6.38
CA ALA A 340 14.80 13.32 7.83
C ALA A 340 16.21 13.72 8.31
N GLU A 341 16.30 14.39 9.44
CA GLU A 341 17.57 14.62 10.12
C GLU A 341 18.14 13.26 10.57
N GLN A 342 19.40 12.96 10.23
CA GLN A 342 20.09 11.74 10.61
C GLN A 342 20.47 11.76 12.09
#